data_e62a85545deedf2bd269cf4a7a8c9727
#
_entry.id   e62a85545deedf2bd269cf4a7a8c9727
#
_cell.length_a   1.000
_cell.length_b   1.000
_cell.length_c   1.000
_cell.angle_alpha   90.00
_cell.angle_beta   90.00
_cell.angle_gamma   90.00
#
_symmetry.space_group_name_H-M   'P 1'
#
loop_
_entity.id
_entity.type
_entity.pdbx_description
1 polymer ?
#
loop_
_entity_poly.entity_id
_entity_poly.type
_entity_poly.pdbx_seq_one_letter_code
_entity_poly.pdbx_strand_id
1 'polypeptide(L)'
;MPYFSGDFFSRIHGDRITINNQYFNYMKRRYTFSLLLSGALLFSCAHPRLDTNNFEWGEIPQQPDFSWTENVGSRQLPDSSTVVSANSFGAVADSTVLSTDAIQKAIDSCALSGGGTVTLQPGYYLTGALFVKSGVNLQISKGVTLIACSDIHCYPEFRSRIAGIEMVWPAAVINIIGEEKASVSGEGTLDCRGKIFWDKYWAMRKEYEAKGLRWIVDYDCKRVRGILVENSSDVTLSNFTLMRTGFWGCQILYSDHCTVDGLIINNNIGGRGPSTDGIDIDSSTNILIENCEIDCNDDNICLKAGRDADGLRVNRPTENIVIRNCTVHKGGGLITCGSETSGGIRNVLAHDLKAFGTSNVLQLKSAMTRGGVIENIDITRVEAKNVRRIFGADPNWNPKYSYSTLPENYKGKELPEHWKVMLTPVIPSEKGFPHFRNIYLSQVKATNVQEFISISGTSDSLRLENFYLHAIEAQAQKAGMIRFTRNFNATEIKLAVPEPRSMLLEENEQSNIRIEYVKTVSNQNIVENQAN
;
A
#
# COMPACT_ATOMS: atom_id res chain seq x y z
N MET A 1 -36.10 -49.81 13.12
CA MET A 1 -36.19 -51.21 12.64
C MET A 1 -35.96 -51.22 11.13
N PRO A 2 -35.24 -52.20 10.53
CA PRO A 2 -34.13 -53.02 11.05
C PRO A 2 -32.82 -52.77 10.23
N TYR A 3 -31.69 -52.91 10.83
CA TYR A 3 -30.65 -53.95 10.73
C TYR A 3 -30.37 -54.54 9.32
N PHE A 4 -29.14 -54.44 8.87
CA PHE A 4 -28.35 -55.65 8.51
C PHE A 4 -26.83 -55.32 8.46
N SER A 5 -26.13 -56.14 9.22
CA SER A 5 -24.71 -56.36 9.33
C SER A 5 -24.19 -57.22 8.18
N GLY A 6 -22.89 -57.21 7.94
CA GLY A 6 -22.24 -58.23 7.11
C GLY A 6 -20.75 -58.01 6.91
N ASP A 7 -19.96 -58.60 7.79
CA ASP A 7 -18.52 -58.85 7.62
C ASP A 7 -18.21 -59.62 6.36
N PHE A 8 -17.04 -59.33 5.74
CA PHE A 8 -16.27 -60.37 5.07
C PHE A 8 -14.77 -60.14 5.17
N PHE A 9 -14.11 -61.08 5.80
CA PHE A 9 -12.66 -61.28 5.94
C PHE A 9 -12.03 -61.94 4.72
N SER A 10 -10.74 -61.61 4.52
CA SER A 10 -9.61 -62.43 4.06
C SER A 10 -9.29 -62.52 2.56
N ARG A 11 -8.10 -62.15 2.16
CA ARG A 11 -6.88 -62.97 2.01
C ARG A 11 -5.76 -62.25 1.26
N ILE A 12 -4.67 -62.18 1.92
CA ILE A 12 -3.27 -62.10 1.56
C ILE A 12 -2.94 -62.69 0.16
N HIS A 13 -2.17 -61.92 -0.65
CA HIS A 13 -1.00 -62.42 -1.37
C HIS A 13 -0.01 -61.26 -1.59
N GLY A 14 1.27 -61.52 -1.24
CA GLY A 14 2.34 -60.56 -1.29
C GLY A 14 2.91 -60.37 -2.70
N ASP A 15 3.36 -59.16 -2.91
CA ASP A 15 4.40 -58.89 -3.91
C ASP A 15 5.36 -57.83 -3.36
N ARG A 16 6.63 -58.21 -3.41
CA ARG A 16 7.78 -57.41 -2.95
C ARG A 16 7.96 -56.20 -3.87
N ILE A 17 7.80 -55.02 -3.31
CA ILE A 17 8.25 -53.79 -3.96
C ILE A 17 9.70 -53.53 -3.53
N THR A 18 10.60 -53.67 -4.47
CA THR A 18 12.02 -53.32 -4.35
C THR A 18 12.14 -51.82 -4.36
N ILE A 19 12.42 -51.21 -3.22
CA ILE A 19 12.68 -49.77 -3.12
C ILE A 19 14.13 -49.53 -3.53
N ASN A 20 14.28 -48.74 -4.59
CA ASN A 20 15.54 -48.37 -5.22
C ASN A 20 16.35 -47.44 -4.33
N ASN A 21 17.52 -47.86 -3.93
CA ASN A 21 18.45 -47.23 -2.95
C ASN A 21 19.12 -45.93 -3.41
N GLN A 22 18.58 -45.23 -4.42
CA GLN A 22 19.14 -43.96 -4.90
C GLN A 22 18.62 -42.71 -4.19
N TYR A 23 17.53 -42.79 -3.43
CA TYR A 23 16.98 -41.63 -2.71
C TYR A 23 17.58 -41.38 -1.31
N PHE A 24 18.29 -42.34 -0.76
CA PHE A 24 18.89 -42.23 0.58
C PHE A 24 20.26 -41.51 0.62
N ASN A 25 20.94 -41.39 -0.53
CA ASN A 25 22.25 -40.74 -0.59
C ASN A 25 22.21 -39.20 -0.84
N TYR A 26 21.04 -38.64 -1.15
CA TYR A 26 20.89 -37.19 -1.34
C TYR A 26 20.65 -36.42 -0.04
N MET A 27 20.16 -37.09 0.98
CA MET A 27 19.87 -36.48 2.30
C MET A 27 21.01 -36.58 3.32
N LYS A 28 22.04 -37.38 3.10
CA LYS A 28 23.17 -37.55 4.02
C LYS A 28 24.35 -36.57 3.81
N ARG A 29 24.30 -35.70 2.81
CA ARG A 29 25.40 -34.74 2.53
C ARG A 29 25.14 -33.31 3.04
N ARG A 30 24.10 -33.06 3.81
CA ARG A 30 23.80 -31.72 4.37
C ARG A 30 23.83 -31.62 5.89
N TYR A 31 24.24 -32.67 6.62
CA TYR A 31 24.35 -32.62 8.08
C TYR A 31 25.72 -33.10 8.58
N THR A 32 26.78 -32.49 8.10
CA THR A 32 28.07 -32.63 8.75
C THR A 32 28.95 -31.44 8.36
N PHE A 33 28.66 -30.28 8.93
CA PHE A 33 29.59 -29.15 9.16
C PHE A 33 28.81 -28.02 9.84
N SER A 34 28.76 -28.03 11.17
CA SER A 34 28.61 -26.84 12.01
C SER A 34 28.52 -27.23 13.46
N LEU A 35 29.65 -27.48 14.04
CA LEU A 35 29.87 -27.31 15.47
C LEU A 35 31.26 -26.67 15.62
N LEU A 36 31.32 -25.56 16.34
CA LEU A 36 32.42 -24.67 16.67
C LEU A 36 32.53 -23.41 15.82
N LEU A 37 31.77 -22.38 16.23
CA LEU A 37 32.24 -21.01 16.51
C LEU A 37 31.07 -20.25 17.16
N SER A 38 31.03 -20.24 18.49
CA SER A 38 30.26 -19.30 19.29
C SER A 38 30.94 -17.93 19.18
N GLY A 39 30.62 -17.23 18.09
CA GLY A 39 30.87 -15.81 17.93
C GLY A 39 29.51 -15.12 17.93
N ALA A 40 29.30 -14.19 18.84
CA ALA A 40 28.13 -13.32 18.84
C ALA A 40 28.05 -12.60 17.50
N LEU A 41 27.28 -13.16 16.56
CA LEU A 41 26.79 -12.45 15.37
C LEU A 41 25.73 -11.48 15.87
N LEU A 42 26.11 -10.25 16.09
CA LEU A 42 25.19 -9.12 16.05
C LEU A 42 24.51 -9.18 14.66
N PHE A 43 23.31 -9.73 14.59
CA PHE A 43 22.46 -9.56 13.43
C PHE A 43 22.05 -8.08 13.39
N SER A 44 22.91 -7.27 12.81
CA SER A 44 22.47 -6.02 12.20
C SER A 44 21.49 -6.43 11.12
N CYS A 45 20.26 -5.93 11.17
CA CYS A 45 19.30 -5.97 10.06
C CYS A 45 19.79 -5.07 8.92
N ALA A 46 21.02 -5.29 8.45
CA ALA A 46 21.50 -4.63 7.25
C ALA A 46 20.79 -5.28 6.07
N HIS A 47 19.81 -4.59 5.53
CA HIS A 47 19.25 -4.94 4.22
C HIS A 47 20.39 -5.04 3.21
N PRO A 48 20.36 -6.02 2.28
CA PRO A 48 21.40 -6.14 1.28
C PRO A 48 21.53 -4.80 0.54
N ARG A 49 22.76 -4.35 0.38
CA ARG A 49 23.08 -3.09 -0.31
C ARG A 49 22.42 -3.07 -1.68
N LEU A 50 21.73 -1.97 -1.98
CA LEU A 50 21.03 -1.80 -3.25
C LEU A 50 22.06 -1.79 -4.40
N ASP A 51 21.93 -2.72 -5.33
CA ASP A 51 22.71 -2.71 -6.56
C ASP A 51 22.01 -1.85 -7.62
N THR A 52 22.39 -0.59 -7.71
CA THR A 52 21.85 0.38 -8.69
C THR A 52 22.48 0.27 -10.08
N ASN A 53 23.49 -0.58 -10.29
CA ASN A 53 24.21 -0.69 -11.55
C ASN A 53 23.33 -1.20 -12.70
N ASN A 54 22.22 -1.86 -12.39
CA ASN A 54 21.27 -2.38 -13.37
C ASN A 54 20.08 -1.44 -13.64
N PHE A 55 20.08 -0.22 -13.10
CA PHE A 55 19.06 0.79 -13.37
C PHE A 55 19.46 1.60 -14.60
N GLU A 56 18.54 1.74 -15.54
CA GLU A 56 18.72 2.47 -16.79
C GLU A 56 17.75 3.65 -16.82
N TRP A 57 18.28 4.86 -16.72
CA TRP A 57 17.47 6.11 -16.74
C TRP A 57 17.56 6.84 -18.07
N GLY A 58 18.40 6.37 -19.00
CA GLY A 58 18.67 7.04 -20.26
C GLY A 58 19.56 8.28 -20.11
N GLU A 59 19.48 9.15 -21.10
CA GLU A 59 20.21 10.44 -21.08
C GLU A 59 19.45 11.44 -20.21
N ILE A 60 19.90 11.65 -18.99
CA ILE A 60 19.35 12.62 -18.05
C ILE A 60 20.43 13.58 -17.57
N PRO A 61 20.07 14.86 -17.26
CA PRO A 61 21.06 15.88 -16.88
C PRO A 61 21.86 15.53 -15.63
N GLN A 62 21.24 14.82 -14.70
CA GLN A 62 21.86 14.36 -13.45
C GLN A 62 21.30 13.01 -13.06
N GLN A 63 22.16 12.05 -12.80
CA GLN A 63 21.74 10.74 -12.27
C GLN A 63 21.14 10.90 -10.86
N PRO A 64 20.06 10.16 -10.53
CA PRO A 64 19.50 10.18 -9.20
C PRO A 64 20.53 9.76 -8.13
N ASP A 65 20.53 10.46 -6.99
CA ASP A 65 21.31 10.06 -5.82
C ASP A 65 20.50 9.14 -4.93
N PHE A 66 20.96 7.91 -4.75
CA PHE A 66 20.32 6.89 -3.92
C PHE A 66 21.07 6.62 -2.61
N SER A 67 22.01 7.46 -2.20
CA SER A 67 22.76 7.27 -0.96
C SER A 67 21.87 7.18 0.28
N TRP A 68 20.72 7.87 0.28
CA TRP A 68 19.73 7.83 1.35
C TRP A 68 19.05 6.46 1.52
N THR A 69 19.06 5.61 0.50
CA THR A 69 18.42 4.27 0.54
C THR A 69 19.11 3.30 1.50
N GLU A 70 20.34 3.57 1.89
CA GLU A 70 21.06 2.76 2.88
C GLU A 70 20.49 2.95 4.31
N ASN A 71 19.67 3.98 4.54
CA ASN A 71 19.12 4.35 5.85
C ASN A 71 17.59 4.21 5.92
N VAL A 72 16.98 3.32 5.13
CA VAL A 72 15.53 3.10 5.19
C VAL A 72 15.19 1.81 5.94
N GLY A 73 13.97 1.75 6.44
CA GLY A 73 13.44 0.61 7.17
C GLY A 73 13.83 0.58 8.65
N SER A 74 13.24 -0.34 9.37
CA SER A 74 13.47 -0.55 10.79
C SER A 74 14.92 -0.99 11.03
N ARG A 75 15.59 -0.35 11.97
CA ARG A 75 17.00 -0.62 12.35
C ARG A 75 17.12 -1.64 13.47
N GLN A 76 16.04 -1.82 14.22
CA GLN A 76 16.02 -2.68 15.41
C GLN A 76 14.66 -3.39 15.51
N LEU A 77 14.70 -4.64 15.92
CA LEU A 77 13.52 -5.46 16.22
C LEU A 77 13.35 -5.59 17.75
N PRO A 78 12.15 -5.93 18.23
CA PRO A 78 11.93 -6.36 19.60
C PRO A 78 12.83 -7.54 19.98
N ASP A 79 13.23 -7.62 21.25
CA ASP A 79 13.91 -8.82 21.76
C ASP A 79 12.92 -10.01 21.72
N SER A 80 13.35 -11.12 21.16
CA SER A 80 12.52 -12.33 21.05
C SER A 80 12.77 -13.36 22.17
N SER A 81 13.62 -13.05 23.14
CA SER A 81 14.01 -13.99 24.22
C SER A 81 12.85 -14.30 25.19
N THR A 82 11.96 -13.34 25.43
CA THR A 82 10.78 -13.48 26.27
C THR A 82 9.54 -13.82 25.44
N VAL A 83 8.80 -14.85 25.82
CA VAL A 83 7.54 -15.23 25.18
C VAL A 83 6.40 -15.22 26.18
N VAL A 84 5.35 -14.47 25.86
CA VAL A 84 4.13 -14.31 26.68
C VAL A 84 2.95 -14.84 25.91
N SER A 85 2.22 -15.80 26.46
CA SER A 85 1.00 -16.32 25.82
C SER A 85 -0.23 -15.51 26.26
N ALA A 86 -0.96 -14.91 25.31
CA ALA A 86 -2.22 -14.22 25.61
C ALA A 86 -3.29 -15.15 26.16
N ASN A 87 -3.23 -16.44 25.85
CA ASN A 87 -4.17 -17.44 26.41
C ASN A 87 -3.99 -17.59 27.93
N SER A 88 -2.79 -17.35 28.47
CA SER A 88 -2.54 -17.34 29.93
C SER A 88 -3.17 -16.13 30.63
N PHE A 89 -3.58 -15.10 29.89
CA PHE A 89 -4.29 -13.93 30.37
C PHE A 89 -5.81 -14.01 30.12
N GLY A 90 -6.28 -15.15 29.60
CA GLY A 90 -7.71 -15.42 29.37
C GLY A 90 -8.18 -15.16 27.92
N ALA A 91 -7.28 -15.01 26.96
CA ALA A 91 -7.68 -14.97 25.55
C ALA A 91 -8.25 -16.33 25.12
N VAL A 92 -9.44 -16.33 24.57
CA VAL A 92 -10.20 -17.52 24.18
C VAL A 92 -10.28 -17.62 22.68
N ALA A 93 -9.95 -18.78 22.14
CA ALA A 93 -10.03 -19.08 20.70
C ALA A 93 -11.51 -19.33 20.28
N ASP A 94 -12.34 -18.30 20.44
CA ASP A 94 -13.76 -18.29 20.10
C ASP A 94 -14.13 -16.95 19.43
N SER A 95 -14.61 -17.01 18.20
CA SER A 95 -14.98 -15.84 17.40
C SER A 95 -16.21 -15.07 17.91
N THR A 96 -16.86 -15.54 18.98
CA THR A 96 -18.03 -14.91 19.62
C THR A 96 -17.67 -14.25 20.95
N VAL A 97 -16.52 -14.57 21.54
CA VAL A 97 -16.05 -14.04 22.82
C VAL A 97 -14.98 -12.98 22.61
N LEU A 98 -15.23 -11.77 23.13
CA LEU A 98 -14.28 -10.67 23.00
C LEU A 98 -13.03 -10.93 23.85
N SER A 99 -11.87 -11.07 23.20
CA SER A 99 -10.58 -11.35 23.83
C SER A 99 -9.66 -10.11 23.92
N THR A 100 -10.17 -8.91 23.61
CA THR A 100 -9.39 -7.65 23.56
C THR A 100 -8.59 -7.42 24.83
N ASP A 101 -9.26 -7.44 25.99
CA ASP A 101 -8.63 -7.16 27.29
C ASP A 101 -7.56 -8.18 27.65
N ALA A 102 -7.79 -9.45 27.31
CA ALA A 102 -6.83 -10.52 27.59
C ALA A 102 -5.57 -10.38 26.71
N ILE A 103 -5.75 -10.09 25.42
CA ILE A 103 -4.63 -9.87 24.50
C ILE A 103 -3.88 -8.60 24.91
N GLN A 104 -4.59 -7.51 25.24
CA GLN A 104 -3.97 -6.25 25.68
C GLN A 104 -3.18 -6.43 26.99
N LYS A 105 -3.71 -7.15 27.97
CA LYS A 105 -2.98 -7.46 29.22
C LYS A 105 -1.69 -8.26 28.97
N ALA A 106 -1.70 -9.17 28.00
CA ALA A 106 -0.51 -9.90 27.61
C ALA A 106 0.55 -8.97 26.97
N ILE A 107 0.13 -8.05 26.10
CA ILE A 107 0.97 -7.02 25.50
C ILE A 107 1.58 -6.13 26.58
N ASP A 108 0.76 -5.61 27.49
CA ASP A 108 1.19 -4.71 28.56
C ASP A 108 2.15 -5.42 29.52
N SER A 109 1.86 -6.67 29.89
CA SER A 109 2.74 -7.48 30.75
C SER A 109 4.09 -7.77 30.07
N CYS A 110 4.08 -8.05 28.77
CA CYS A 110 5.29 -8.26 27.99
C CYS A 110 6.16 -6.99 27.97
N ALA A 111 5.56 -5.84 27.70
CA ALA A 111 6.23 -4.55 27.70
C ALA A 111 6.85 -4.21 29.08
N LEU A 112 6.08 -4.39 30.16
CA LEU A 112 6.54 -4.17 31.53
C LEU A 112 7.71 -5.09 31.93
N SER A 113 7.82 -6.26 31.30
CA SER A 113 8.90 -7.21 31.51
C SER A 113 10.16 -6.91 30.69
N GLY A 114 10.20 -5.79 29.97
CA GLY A 114 11.32 -5.39 29.14
C GLY A 114 11.18 -5.73 27.67
N GLY A 115 10.01 -6.17 27.23
CA GLY A 115 9.72 -6.54 25.86
C GLY A 115 9.70 -8.05 25.62
N GLY A 116 9.49 -8.46 24.37
CA GLY A 116 9.40 -9.86 23.97
C GLY A 116 8.34 -10.13 22.90
N THR A 117 7.92 -11.38 22.80
CA THR A 117 6.90 -11.81 21.84
C THR A 117 5.63 -12.25 22.54
N VAL A 118 4.51 -11.64 22.16
CA VAL A 118 3.16 -12.07 22.57
C VAL A 118 2.61 -13.05 21.53
N THR A 119 2.23 -14.24 21.99
CA THR A 119 1.73 -15.33 21.14
C THR A 119 0.29 -15.68 21.47
N LEU A 120 -0.38 -16.31 20.50
CA LEU A 120 -1.71 -16.93 20.65
C LEU A 120 -1.64 -18.38 20.16
N GLN A 121 -2.42 -19.26 20.78
CA GLN A 121 -2.64 -20.62 20.24
C GLN A 121 -3.44 -20.55 18.94
N PRO A 122 -3.31 -21.52 18.04
CA PRO A 122 -4.14 -21.57 16.83
C PRO A 122 -5.64 -21.47 17.14
N GLY A 123 -6.35 -20.64 16.38
CA GLY A 123 -7.79 -20.41 16.56
C GLY A 123 -8.25 -19.02 16.11
N TYR A 124 -9.52 -18.73 16.37
CA TYR A 124 -10.20 -17.49 15.95
C TYR A 124 -10.46 -16.61 17.18
N TYR A 125 -9.90 -15.42 17.21
CA TYR A 125 -10.01 -14.51 18.36
C TYR A 125 -10.74 -13.23 17.97
N LEU A 126 -11.92 -12.98 18.54
CA LEU A 126 -12.63 -11.72 18.38
C LEU A 126 -11.93 -10.64 19.20
N THR A 127 -11.59 -9.52 18.57
CA THR A 127 -10.93 -8.40 19.23
C THR A 127 -11.44 -7.05 18.76
N GLY A 128 -11.44 -6.06 19.64
CA GLY A 128 -11.50 -4.63 19.32
C GLY A 128 -10.10 -4.07 19.04
N ALA A 129 -9.86 -2.81 19.45
CA ALA A 129 -8.57 -2.17 19.28
C ALA A 129 -7.50 -2.77 20.21
N LEU A 130 -6.35 -3.12 19.62
CA LEU A 130 -5.14 -3.54 20.35
C LEU A 130 -4.06 -2.46 20.19
N PHE A 131 -3.29 -2.22 21.25
CA PHE A 131 -2.21 -1.24 21.30
C PHE A 131 -0.90 -1.96 21.62
N VAL A 132 -0.08 -2.18 20.58
CA VAL A 132 1.25 -2.81 20.72
C VAL A 132 2.22 -1.80 21.28
N LYS A 133 3.06 -2.23 22.22
CA LYS A 133 3.98 -1.39 23.00
C LYS A 133 5.42 -1.52 22.53
N SER A 134 6.25 -0.57 22.94
CA SER A 134 7.69 -0.59 22.68
C SER A 134 8.34 -1.89 23.14
N GLY A 135 9.22 -2.44 22.31
CA GLY A 135 9.90 -3.69 22.56
C GLY A 135 9.03 -4.95 22.43
N VAL A 136 7.76 -4.83 22.00
CA VAL A 136 6.83 -5.97 21.87
C VAL A 136 6.62 -6.36 20.41
N ASN A 137 6.72 -7.65 20.15
CA ASN A 137 6.22 -8.29 18.92
C ASN A 137 4.88 -8.98 19.19
N LEU A 138 3.80 -8.52 18.58
CA LEU A 138 2.53 -9.26 18.53
C LEU A 138 2.61 -10.29 17.39
N GLN A 139 2.74 -11.57 17.75
CA GLN A 139 2.88 -12.63 16.78
C GLN A 139 1.53 -13.26 16.41
N ILE A 140 1.08 -13.05 15.18
CA ILE A 140 -0.09 -13.69 14.58
C ILE A 140 0.40 -14.92 13.83
N SER A 141 0.62 -16.02 14.56
CA SER A 141 1.22 -17.25 14.00
C SER A 141 0.27 -17.95 13.03
N LYS A 142 0.83 -18.84 12.20
CA LYS A 142 0.04 -19.70 11.32
C LYS A 142 -1.06 -20.44 12.09
N GLY A 143 -2.30 -20.35 11.58
CA GLY A 143 -3.49 -20.91 12.22
C GLY A 143 -4.17 -19.98 13.23
N VAL A 144 -3.59 -18.81 13.53
CA VAL A 144 -4.22 -17.75 14.31
C VAL A 144 -4.96 -16.80 13.39
N THR A 145 -6.22 -16.49 13.71
CA THR A 145 -6.97 -15.44 13.04
C THR A 145 -7.49 -14.46 14.10
N LEU A 146 -7.00 -13.23 14.06
CA LEU A 146 -7.60 -12.12 14.78
C LEU A 146 -8.78 -11.60 13.96
N ILE A 147 -9.95 -11.53 14.58
CA ILE A 147 -11.20 -11.11 13.95
C ILE A 147 -11.64 -9.81 14.59
N ALA A 148 -11.78 -8.76 13.78
CA ALA A 148 -12.21 -7.46 14.27
C ALA A 148 -13.68 -7.47 14.73
N CYS A 149 -13.94 -6.83 15.86
CA CYS A 149 -15.28 -6.52 16.34
C CYS A 149 -16.01 -5.63 15.34
N SER A 150 -17.23 -5.95 14.98
CA SER A 150 -18.03 -5.14 14.05
C SER A 150 -18.72 -3.95 14.73
N ASP A 151 -18.73 -3.87 16.05
CA ASP A 151 -19.21 -2.72 16.79
C ASP A 151 -18.12 -1.65 16.88
N ILE A 152 -18.40 -0.44 16.36
CA ILE A 152 -17.47 0.66 16.36
C ILE A 152 -17.08 1.12 17.79
N HIS A 153 -17.89 0.83 18.80
CA HIS A 153 -17.60 1.14 20.20
C HIS A 153 -16.48 0.28 20.80
N CYS A 154 -16.06 -0.79 20.12
CA CYS A 154 -14.86 -1.55 20.47
C CYS A 154 -13.55 -0.78 20.14
N TYR A 155 -13.63 0.41 19.56
CA TYR A 155 -12.50 1.20 19.06
C TYR A 155 -12.56 2.60 19.69
N PRO A 156 -11.76 2.88 20.74
CA PRO A 156 -11.72 4.19 21.36
C PRO A 156 -11.32 5.26 20.36
N GLU A 157 -11.91 6.43 20.47
CA GLU A 157 -11.64 7.56 19.59
C GLU A 157 -10.54 8.45 20.17
N PHE A 158 -9.63 8.89 19.30
CA PHE A 158 -8.58 9.85 19.64
C PHE A 158 -8.24 10.74 18.43
N ARG A 159 -7.47 11.79 18.66
CA ARG A 159 -7.02 12.69 17.60
C ARG A 159 -5.93 12.01 16.78
N SER A 160 -6.14 11.91 15.47
CA SER A 160 -5.22 11.34 14.49
C SER A 160 -5.45 12.04 13.15
N ARG A 161 -4.62 11.74 12.13
CA ARG A 161 -4.87 12.24 10.77
C ARG A 161 -5.69 11.22 9.97
N ILE A 162 -6.73 11.71 9.31
CA ILE A 162 -7.60 10.93 8.42
C ILE A 162 -7.70 11.64 7.07
N ALA A 163 -7.36 10.93 6.00
CA ALA A 163 -7.42 11.44 4.64
C ALA A 163 -6.87 12.87 4.50
N GLY A 164 -5.76 13.14 5.21
CA GLY A 164 -4.99 14.37 5.13
C GLY A 164 -5.34 15.46 6.14
N ILE A 165 -6.38 15.32 7.00
CA ILE A 165 -6.70 16.29 8.06
C ILE A 165 -6.63 15.66 9.45
N GLU A 166 -6.24 16.45 10.46
CA GLU A 166 -6.25 16.02 11.85
C GLU A 166 -7.64 16.16 12.47
N MET A 167 -8.20 15.04 12.93
CA MET A 167 -9.53 14.99 13.54
C MET A 167 -9.66 13.83 14.53
N VAL A 168 -10.75 13.76 15.27
CA VAL A 168 -11.06 12.64 16.16
C VAL A 168 -11.63 11.47 15.36
N TRP A 169 -10.99 10.29 15.50
CA TRP A 169 -11.34 9.09 14.72
C TRP A 169 -11.19 7.82 15.54
N PRO A 170 -11.95 6.75 15.25
CA PRO A 170 -11.77 5.45 15.89
C PRO A 170 -10.37 4.88 15.72
N ALA A 171 -9.86 4.21 16.72
CA ALA A 171 -8.65 3.42 16.65
C ALA A 171 -8.71 2.42 15.49
N ALA A 172 -7.56 2.01 15.00
CA ALA A 172 -7.42 0.85 14.13
C ALA A 172 -7.63 -0.47 14.91
N VAL A 173 -7.70 -1.60 14.21
CA VAL A 173 -7.72 -2.90 14.90
C VAL A 173 -6.40 -3.13 15.62
N ILE A 174 -5.27 -2.79 14.99
CA ILE A 174 -3.95 -2.79 15.64
C ILE A 174 -3.36 -1.38 15.57
N ASN A 175 -2.86 -0.89 16.70
CA ASN A 175 -2.29 0.43 16.85
C ASN A 175 -0.90 0.35 17.48
N ILE A 176 0.05 1.12 16.92
CA ILE A 176 1.41 1.34 17.44
C ILE A 176 1.58 2.85 17.49
N ILE A 177 1.46 3.47 18.67
CA ILE A 177 1.35 4.93 18.79
C ILE A 177 2.34 5.45 19.81
N GLY A 178 3.33 6.25 19.34
CA GLY A 178 4.38 6.81 20.20
C GLY A 178 5.35 5.75 20.72
N GLU A 179 5.54 4.67 19.97
CA GLU A 179 6.29 3.49 20.41
C GLU A 179 7.57 3.31 19.57
N GLU A 180 8.53 2.59 20.13
CA GLU A 180 9.80 2.27 19.48
C GLU A 180 10.06 0.77 19.50
N LYS A 181 10.69 0.24 18.42
CA LYS A 181 11.08 -1.19 18.35
C LYS A 181 9.90 -2.12 18.61
N ALA A 182 8.78 -1.83 17.95
CA ALA A 182 7.57 -2.64 18.04
C ALA A 182 7.34 -3.42 16.75
N SER A 183 6.70 -4.57 16.83
CA SER A 183 6.38 -5.32 15.62
C SER A 183 5.06 -6.08 15.69
N VAL A 184 4.51 -6.34 14.50
CA VAL A 184 3.45 -7.33 14.28
C VAL A 184 3.96 -8.29 13.22
N SER A 185 3.99 -9.57 13.53
CA SER A 185 4.60 -10.56 12.64
C SER A 185 3.85 -11.90 12.62
N GLY A 186 4.21 -12.77 11.68
CA GLY A 186 3.73 -14.15 11.65
C GLY A 186 2.99 -14.51 10.35
N GLU A 187 2.52 -15.75 10.24
CA GLU A 187 1.85 -16.27 9.03
C GLU A 187 0.32 -16.42 9.21
N GLY A 188 -0.24 -15.75 10.20
CA GLY A 188 -1.66 -15.79 10.49
C GLY A 188 -2.44 -14.69 9.77
N THR A 189 -3.65 -14.41 10.24
CA THR A 189 -4.59 -13.51 9.56
C THR A 189 -5.15 -12.45 10.52
N LEU A 190 -5.18 -11.19 10.06
CA LEU A 190 -5.98 -10.12 10.63
C LEU A 190 -7.18 -9.87 9.71
N ASP A 191 -8.36 -10.33 10.10
CA ASP A 191 -9.61 -10.15 9.37
C ASP A 191 -10.42 -9.01 9.97
N CYS A 192 -10.45 -7.88 9.30
CA CYS A 192 -11.08 -6.66 9.82
C CYS A 192 -12.60 -6.61 9.62
N ARG A 193 -13.24 -7.61 8.98
CA ARG A 193 -14.69 -7.68 8.76
C ARG A 193 -15.34 -6.38 8.26
N GLY A 194 -14.64 -5.60 7.43
CA GLY A 194 -14.98 -4.22 7.06
C GLY A 194 -16.29 -4.01 6.31
N LYS A 195 -16.93 -5.09 5.81
CA LYS A 195 -18.13 -4.97 4.96
C LYS A 195 -19.26 -4.13 5.60
N ILE A 196 -19.46 -4.20 6.90
CA ILE A 196 -20.48 -3.41 7.60
C ILE A 196 -20.22 -1.90 7.45
N PHE A 197 -18.95 -1.50 7.48
CA PHE A 197 -18.54 -0.11 7.28
C PHE A 197 -18.66 0.30 5.80
N TRP A 198 -18.42 -0.62 4.86
CA TRP A 198 -18.56 -0.36 3.42
C TRP A 198 -20.01 -0.09 3.04
N ASP A 199 -20.94 -0.93 3.51
CA ASP A 199 -22.37 -0.78 3.23
C ASP A 199 -22.90 0.56 3.77
N LYS A 200 -22.50 0.95 4.99
CA LYS A 200 -22.82 2.25 5.58
C LYS A 200 -22.27 3.42 4.73
N TYR A 201 -21.02 3.31 4.30
CA TYR A 201 -20.39 4.35 3.47
C TYR A 201 -21.09 4.52 2.12
N TRP A 202 -21.37 3.43 1.41
CA TRP A 202 -22.01 3.52 0.10
C TRP A 202 -23.42 4.12 0.18
N ALA A 203 -24.17 3.82 1.24
CA ALA A 203 -25.46 4.43 1.51
C ALA A 203 -25.32 5.95 1.77
N MET A 204 -24.41 6.34 2.67
CA MET A 204 -24.15 7.75 2.98
C MET A 204 -23.60 8.51 1.77
N ARG A 205 -22.69 7.92 1.01
CA ARG A 205 -22.15 8.55 -0.21
C ARG A 205 -23.21 8.88 -1.23
N LYS A 206 -24.15 7.97 -1.49
CA LYS A 206 -25.27 8.22 -2.39
C LYS A 206 -26.12 9.42 -1.95
N GLU A 207 -26.39 9.52 -0.65
CA GLU A 207 -27.12 10.65 -0.05
C GLU A 207 -26.32 11.95 -0.16
N TYR A 208 -25.04 11.93 0.19
CA TYR A 208 -24.18 13.11 0.23
C TYR A 208 -23.86 13.66 -1.17
N GLU A 209 -23.63 12.79 -2.15
CA GLU A 209 -23.43 13.23 -3.54
C GLU A 209 -24.65 14.00 -4.08
N ALA A 210 -25.88 13.56 -3.75
CA ALA A 210 -27.10 14.27 -4.11
C ALA A 210 -27.25 15.66 -3.44
N LYS A 211 -26.60 15.86 -2.30
CA LYS A 211 -26.57 17.11 -1.55
C LYS A 211 -25.38 18.02 -1.88
N GLY A 212 -24.50 17.63 -2.82
CA GLY A 212 -23.25 18.35 -3.12
C GLY A 212 -22.17 18.22 -2.04
N LEU A 213 -22.24 17.18 -1.20
CA LEU A 213 -21.35 16.94 -0.06
C LEU A 213 -20.36 15.79 -0.30
N ARG A 214 -19.99 15.49 -1.57
CA ARG A 214 -19.03 14.41 -1.86
C ARG A 214 -17.71 14.57 -1.13
N TRP A 215 -17.25 15.80 -0.93
CA TRP A 215 -15.97 16.16 -0.33
C TRP A 215 -15.84 15.78 1.15
N ILE A 216 -16.95 15.56 1.87
CA ILE A 216 -16.93 15.35 3.32
C ILE A 216 -17.38 13.94 3.75
N VAL A 217 -17.95 13.13 2.86
CA VAL A 217 -18.50 11.82 3.23
C VAL A 217 -17.47 10.88 3.85
N ASP A 218 -16.20 10.95 3.40
CA ASP A 218 -15.13 10.11 3.94
C ASP A 218 -14.79 10.43 5.40
N TYR A 219 -15.10 11.64 5.85
CA TYR A 219 -14.83 12.14 7.20
C TYR A 219 -16.05 12.00 8.14
N ASP A 220 -17.27 12.08 7.62
CA ASP A 220 -18.50 11.89 8.40
C ASP A 220 -18.82 10.39 8.61
N CYS A 221 -18.42 9.53 7.68
CA CYS A 221 -18.61 8.10 7.79
C CYS A 221 -17.44 7.44 8.53
N LYS A 222 -17.47 7.44 9.85
CA LYS A 222 -16.44 6.77 10.67
C LYS A 222 -16.35 5.29 10.34
N ARG A 223 -15.13 4.82 10.09
CA ARG A 223 -14.77 3.46 9.69
C ARG A 223 -13.45 3.06 10.36
N VAL A 224 -13.27 1.78 10.62
CA VAL A 224 -12.09 1.26 11.31
C VAL A 224 -10.98 0.94 10.30
N ARG A 225 -9.77 1.46 10.53
CA ARG A 225 -8.54 1.08 9.79
C ARG A 225 -8.06 -0.31 10.21
N GLY A 226 -7.29 -0.98 9.35
CA GLY A 226 -6.65 -2.23 9.71
C GLY A 226 -5.56 -2.01 10.76
N ILE A 227 -4.49 -1.30 10.39
CA ILE A 227 -3.32 -1.03 11.22
C ILE A 227 -3.01 0.47 11.18
N LEU A 228 -2.66 1.02 12.32
CA LEU A 228 -2.13 2.38 12.47
C LEU A 228 -0.77 2.33 13.18
N VAL A 229 0.26 2.86 12.53
CA VAL A 229 1.55 3.19 13.13
C VAL A 229 1.64 4.72 13.15
N GLU A 230 1.67 5.33 14.33
CA GLU A 230 1.63 6.79 14.46
C GLU A 230 2.68 7.29 15.43
N ASN A 231 3.45 8.33 15.05
CA ASN A 231 4.51 8.94 15.88
C ASN A 231 5.49 7.90 16.46
N SER A 232 5.86 6.89 15.69
CA SER A 232 6.63 5.74 16.14
C SER A 232 7.90 5.55 15.32
N SER A 233 8.88 4.81 15.84
CA SER A 233 10.11 4.50 15.13
C SER A 233 10.53 3.05 15.28
N ASP A 234 11.31 2.55 14.31
CA ASP A 234 11.78 1.17 14.27
C ASP A 234 10.66 0.14 14.40
N VAL A 235 9.58 0.35 13.59
CA VAL A 235 8.41 -0.55 13.58
C VAL A 235 8.50 -1.51 12.39
N THR A 236 8.22 -2.79 12.63
CA THR A 236 8.18 -3.82 11.58
C THR A 236 6.83 -4.51 11.53
N LEU A 237 6.22 -4.53 10.36
CA LEU A 237 5.02 -5.30 10.04
C LEU A 237 5.38 -6.39 9.03
N SER A 238 5.26 -7.69 9.39
CA SER A 238 5.80 -8.73 8.51
C SER A 238 5.02 -10.03 8.45
N ASN A 239 4.90 -10.56 7.22
CA ASN A 239 4.53 -11.95 6.89
C ASN A 239 3.13 -12.42 7.28
N PHE A 240 2.17 -11.54 7.57
CA PHE A 240 0.78 -11.93 7.84
C PHE A 240 -0.19 -11.46 6.76
N THR A 241 -1.39 -12.02 6.80
CA THR A 241 -2.49 -11.61 5.91
C THR A 241 -3.35 -10.57 6.60
N LEU A 242 -3.53 -9.41 5.95
CA LEU A 242 -4.48 -8.36 6.32
C LEU A 242 -5.65 -8.39 5.33
N MET A 243 -6.90 -8.49 5.81
CA MET A 243 -8.02 -8.56 4.90
C MET A 243 -9.26 -7.81 5.36
N ARG A 244 -10.05 -7.35 4.38
CA ARG A 244 -11.37 -6.74 4.55
C ARG A 244 -11.38 -5.56 5.52
N THR A 245 -10.44 -4.64 5.39
CA THR A 245 -10.37 -3.44 6.25
C THR A 245 -11.58 -2.54 6.04
N GLY A 246 -12.02 -1.84 7.08
CA GLY A 246 -13.18 -0.95 6.98
C GLY A 246 -12.85 0.37 6.29
N PHE A 247 -11.59 0.77 6.35
CA PHE A 247 -10.98 1.95 5.76
C PHE A 247 -9.54 1.57 5.34
N TRP A 248 -8.58 2.47 5.26
CA TRP A 248 -7.19 2.22 4.90
C TRP A 248 -6.63 0.97 5.59
N GLY A 249 -5.90 0.16 4.83
CA GLY A 249 -5.34 -1.12 5.28
C GLY A 249 -4.30 -0.93 6.36
N CYS A 250 -3.17 -0.36 6.00
CA CYS A 250 -2.05 -0.08 6.87
C CYS A 250 -1.64 1.39 6.68
N GLN A 251 -1.80 2.22 7.71
CA GLN A 251 -1.33 3.60 7.69
C GLN A 251 -0.10 3.78 8.57
N ILE A 252 1.00 4.28 7.97
CA ILE A 252 2.20 4.71 8.69
C ILE A 252 2.21 6.24 8.67
N LEU A 253 1.92 6.84 9.82
CA LEU A 253 1.67 8.26 10.00
C LEU A 253 2.70 8.88 10.93
N TYR A 254 3.32 9.99 10.54
CA TYR A 254 4.28 10.73 11.37
C TYR A 254 5.41 9.89 11.96
N SER A 255 5.76 8.80 11.30
CA SER A 255 6.68 7.79 11.82
C SER A 255 7.99 7.76 11.03
N ASP A 256 8.99 7.09 11.59
CA ASP A 256 10.33 7.06 11.02
C ASP A 256 10.93 5.66 11.12
N HIS A 257 11.75 5.25 10.12
CA HIS A 257 12.40 3.95 10.09
C HIS A 257 11.43 2.78 10.32
N CYS A 258 10.43 2.64 9.45
CA CYS A 258 9.51 1.50 9.50
C CYS A 258 9.70 0.55 8.31
N THR A 259 9.47 -0.73 8.54
CA THR A 259 9.50 -1.77 7.50
C THR A 259 8.13 -2.45 7.38
N VAL A 260 7.67 -2.61 6.15
CA VAL A 260 6.53 -3.47 5.78
C VAL A 260 7.06 -4.54 4.85
N ASP A 261 7.13 -5.79 5.30
CA ASP A 261 7.73 -6.89 4.56
C ASP A 261 6.81 -8.11 4.46
N GLY A 262 6.59 -8.59 3.26
CA GLY A 262 5.88 -9.85 3.02
C GLY A 262 4.41 -9.85 3.43
N LEU A 263 3.73 -8.69 3.53
CA LEU A 263 2.30 -8.65 3.81
C LEU A 263 1.48 -9.12 2.60
N ILE A 264 0.47 -9.92 2.88
CA ILE A 264 -0.59 -10.24 1.92
C ILE A 264 -1.82 -9.39 2.30
N ILE A 265 -2.13 -8.38 1.48
CA ILE A 265 -3.29 -7.51 1.72
C ILE A 265 -4.42 -7.87 0.76
N ASN A 266 -5.58 -8.27 1.29
CA ASN A 266 -6.71 -8.70 0.48
C ASN A 266 -8.01 -8.02 0.92
N ASN A 267 -8.23 -6.83 0.40
CA ASN A 267 -9.36 -5.96 0.75
C ASN A 267 -10.56 -6.07 -0.20
N ASN A 268 -10.49 -6.90 -1.25
CA ASN A 268 -11.59 -7.06 -2.22
C ASN A 268 -12.49 -8.29 -1.95
N ILE A 269 -12.32 -8.98 -0.83
CA ILE A 269 -13.13 -10.15 -0.49
C ILE A 269 -14.52 -9.72 0.01
N GLY A 270 -15.56 -10.22 -0.66
CA GLY A 270 -16.97 -10.03 -0.23
C GLY A 270 -17.60 -8.73 -0.65
N GLY A 271 -16.98 -7.95 -1.54
CA GLY A 271 -17.55 -6.73 -2.09
C GLY A 271 -16.53 -5.65 -2.41
N ARG A 272 -17.05 -4.44 -2.68
CA ARG A 272 -16.25 -3.26 -2.99
C ARG A 272 -16.06 -2.41 -1.73
N GLY A 273 -14.88 -2.48 -1.13
CA GLY A 273 -14.49 -1.66 0.02
C GLY A 273 -14.12 -0.23 -0.39
N PRO A 274 -14.83 0.81 0.09
CA PRO A 274 -14.50 2.20 -0.23
C PRO A 274 -13.28 2.67 0.56
N SER A 275 -12.32 3.32 -0.10
CA SER A 275 -11.08 3.82 0.54
C SER A 275 -10.38 2.72 1.35
N THR A 276 -10.29 1.52 0.75
CA THR A 276 -9.58 0.38 1.33
C THR A 276 -8.22 0.25 0.67
N ASP A 277 -7.46 1.33 0.76
CA ASP A 277 -6.08 1.43 0.31
C ASP A 277 -5.24 0.32 0.96
N GLY A 278 -4.17 -0.14 0.32
CA GLY A 278 -3.32 -1.20 0.85
C GLY A 278 -2.40 -0.69 1.95
N ILE A 279 -1.39 0.09 1.57
CA ILE A 279 -0.39 0.68 2.46
C ILE A 279 -0.33 2.18 2.19
N ASP A 280 -0.59 2.98 3.20
CA ASP A 280 -0.52 4.45 3.17
C ASP A 280 0.65 4.94 4.00
N ILE A 281 1.61 5.61 3.36
CA ILE A 281 2.70 6.32 4.04
C ILE A 281 2.33 7.79 4.08
N ASP A 282 2.08 8.33 5.26
CA ASP A 282 1.58 9.69 5.45
C ASP A 282 2.51 10.50 6.36
N SER A 283 3.19 11.48 5.79
CA SER A 283 4.13 12.36 6.51
C SER A 283 5.17 11.59 7.34
N SER A 284 5.69 10.52 6.77
CA SER A 284 6.65 9.59 7.40
C SER A 284 7.92 9.47 6.58
N THR A 285 9.02 9.08 7.23
CA THR A 285 10.35 9.12 6.62
C THR A 285 11.09 7.80 6.79
N ASN A 286 12.04 7.51 5.88
CA ASN A 286 12.93 6.34 5.93
C ASN A 286 12.17 5.00 5.98
N ILE A 287 11.22 4.81 5.05
CA ILE A 287 10.34 3.63 5.03
C ILE A 287 10.79 2.63 3.98
N LEU A 288 10.76 1.35 4.35
CA LEU A 288 10.96 0.23 3.43
C LEU A 288 9.65 -0.56 3.29
N ILE A 289 9.21 -0.78 2.04
CA ILE A 289 8.10 -1.66 1.70
C ILE A 289 8.64 -2.71 0.73
N GLU A 290 8.58 -3.98 1.12
CA GLU A 290 9.11 -5.04 0.26
C GLU A 290 8.31 -6.34 0.32
N ASN A 291 8.41 -7.13 -0.75
CA ASN A 291 7.86 -8.49 -0.85
C ASN A 291 6.34 -8.58 -0.61
N CYS A 292 5.59 -7.49 -0.74
CA CYS A 292 4.17 -7.45 -0.46
C CYS A 292 3.33 -7.88 -1.66
N GLU A 293 2.20 -8.53 -1.39
CA GLU A 293 1.17 -8.88 -2.38
C GLU A 293 -0.15 -8.19 -2.00
N ILE A 294 -0.68 -7.31 -2.88
CA ILE A 294 -1.80 -6.43 -2.54
C ILE A 294 -2.93 -6.55 -3.56
N ASP A 295 -4.14 -6.81 -3.09
CA ASP A 295 -5.40 -6.74 -3.83
C ASP A 295 -6.39 -5.87 -3.05
N CYS A 296 -6.54 -4.61 -3.44
CA CYS A 296 -7.41 -3.66 -2.75
C CYS A 296 -8.38 -2.96 -3.71
N ASN A 297 -9.28 -2.12 -3.19
CA ASN A 297 -10.26 -1.43 -4.02
C ASN A 297 -9.88 0.03 -4.32
N ASP A 298 -8.96 0.62 -3.56
CA ASP A 298 -8.41 1.94 -3.79
C ASP A 298 -6.89 1.83 -4.09
N ASP A 299 -6.04 2.78 -3.76
CA ASP A 299 -4.61 2.76 -4.08
C ASP A 299 -3.88 1.64 -3.34
N ASN A 300 -2.97 0.91 -4.01
CA ASN A 300 -2.27 -0.22 -3.37
C ASN A 300 -1.15 0.26 -2.43
N ILE A 301 -0.21 1.06 -2.95
CA ILE A 301 0.81 1.73 -2.15
C ILE A 301 0.66 3.22 -2.41
N CYS A 302 0.31 3.96 -1.36
CA CYS A 302 -0.04 5.36 -1.47
C CYS A 302 0.84 6.23 -0.58
N LEU A 303 1.40 7.29 -1.15
CA LEU A 303 2.23 8.26 -0.44
C LEU A 303 1.43 9.54 -0.26
N LYS A 304 1.29 10.03 0.96
CA LYS A 304 0.45 11.14 1.36
C LYS A 304 1.21 12.08 2.31
N ALA A 305 0.84 13.36 2.34
CA ALA A 305 1.51 14.35 3.19
C ALA A 305 0.55 15.47 3.67
N GLY A 306 -0.70 15.13 3.94
CA GLY A 306 -1.68 16.09 4.43
C GLY A 306 -2.43 16.86 3.34
N ARG A 307 -3.54 17.50 3.74
CA ARG A 307 -4.54 18.09 2.87
C ARG A 307 -4.81 19.55 3.20
N ASP A 308 -4.78 20.40 2.16
CA ASP A 308 -5.22 21.79 2.16
C ASP A 308 -4.57 22.62 3.31
N ALA A 309 -5.29 23.55 3.92
CA ALA A 309 -4.77 24.41 4.97
C ALA A 309 -4.25 23.64 6.20
N ASP A 310 -4.89 22.53 6.57
CA ASP A 310 -4.44 21.70 7.70
C ASP A 310 -3.14 20.97 7.38
N GLY A 311 -3.03 20.38 6.19
CA GLY A 311 -1.79 19.76 5.74
C GLY A 311 -0.63 20.75 5.62
N LEU A 312 -0.88 21.96 5.11
CA LEU A 312 0.12 23.04 5.04
C LEU A 312 0.52 23.54 6.42
N ARG A 313 -0.39 23.55 7.40
CA ARG A 313 -0.10 23.88 8.81
C ARG A 313 0.87 22.87 9.42
N VAL A 314 0.63 21.58 9.21
CA VAL A 314 1.49 20.51 9.72
C VAL A 314 2.83 20.48 8.99
N ASN A 315 2.83 20.62 7.67
CA ASN A 315 4.01 20.74 6.80
C ASN A 315 5.08 19.67 7.05
N ARG A 316 4.68 18.39 7.15
CA ARG A 316 5.59 17.25 7.26
C ARG A 316 5.58 16.46 5.95
N PRO A 317 6.74 16.25 5.33
CA PRO A 317 6.83 15.50 4.09
C PRO A 317 6.72 13.98 4.32
N THR A 318 6.45 13.26 3.24
CA THR A 318 6.76 11.85 3.08
C THR A 318 8.02 11.76 2.24
N GLU A 319 9.09 11.19 2.79
CA GLU A 319 10.40 11.17 2.11
C GLU A 319 11.27 9.96 2.46
N ASN A 320 12.21 9.63 1.56
CA ASN A 320 13.13 8.51 1.68
C ASN A 320 12.37 7.17 1.77
N ILE A 321 11.66 6.83 0.70
CA ILE A 321 10.81 5.64 0.63
C ILE A 321 11.38 4.68 -0.40
N VAL A 322 11.69 3.45 0.02
CA VAL A 322 12.04 2.34 -0.89
C VAL A 322 10.89 1.36 -0.96
N ILE A 323 10.48 1.02 -2.20
CA ILE A 323 9.43 0.05 -2.51
C ILE A 323 10.02 -0.97 -3.47
N ARG A 324 10.06 -2.27 -3.10
CA ARG A 324 10.65 -3.28 -3.97
C ARG A 324 9.99 -4.65 -3.88
N ASN A 325 10.12 -5.44 -4.95
CA ASN A 325 9.62 -6.82 -5.01
C ASN A 325 8.12 -6.94 -4.68
N CYS A 326 7.31 -5.92 -4.94
CA CYS A 326 5.89 -5.93 -4.64
C CYS A 326 5.05 -6.30 -5.86
N THR A 327 3.97 -7.02 -5.62
CA THR A 327 2.98 -7.38 -6.64
C THR A 327 1.62 -6.81 -6.25
N VAL A 328 0.96 -6.11 -7.18
CA VAL A 328 -0.41 -5.63 -6.96
C VAL A 328 -1.36 -6.19 -8.00
N HIS A 329 -2.61 -6.42 -7.59
CA HIS A 329 -3.63 -6.97 -8.48
C HIS A 329 -4.64 -5.92 -8.91
N LYS A 330 -5.64 -5.61 -8.12
CA LYS A 330 -6.63 -4.57 -8.43
C LYS A 330 -6.23 -3.24 -7.78
N GLY A 331 -7.13 -2.29 -7.81
CA GLY A 331 -6.96 -1.02 -7.11
C GLY A 331 -6.73 0.19 -8.00
N GLY A 332 -6.48 1.33 -7.36
CA GLY A 332 -6.33 2.64 -8.00
C GLY A 332 -4.97 2.81 -8.68
N GLY A 333 -3.89 2.44 -8.01
CA GLY A 333 -2.53 2.52 -8.54
C GLY A 333 -1.62 1.51 -7.87
N LEU A 334 -0.57 1.04 -8.58
CA LEU A 334 0.53 0.32 -7.95
C LEU A 334 1.22 1.27 -6.97
N ILE A 335 1.68 2.43 -7.47
CA ILE A 335 2.18 3.53 -6.67
C ILE A 335 1.37 4.78 -6.97
N THR A 336 0.85 5.40 -5.91
CA THR A 336 0.13 6.66 -5.99
C THR A 336 0.78 7.69 -5.08
N CYS A 337 1.13 8.87 -5.62
CA CYS A 337 1.52 10.04 -4.84
C CYS A 337 0.30 10.98 -4.76
N GLY A 338 -0.24 11.13 -3.55
CA GLY A 338 -1.41 11.99 -3.32
C GLY A 338 -2.75 11.23 -3.20
N SER A 339 -3.88 11.96 -3.24
CA SER A 339 -4.04 13.41 -3.52
C SER A 339 -3.66 14.36 -2.36
N GLU A 340 -3.34 13.86 -1.20
CA GLU A 340 -2.94 14.63 -0.03
C GLU A 340 -1.43 14.91 -0.11
N THR A 341 -1.04 16.13 -0.58
CA THR A 341 0.36 16.45 -0.94
C THR A 341 0.95 17.63 -0.18
N SER A 342 0.21 18.22 0.75
CA SER A 342 0.54 19.55 1.32
C SER A 342 1.93 19.66 1.96
N GLY A 343 2.42 18.60 2.59
CA GLY A 343 3.77 18.55 3.18
C GLY A 343 4.89 18.17 2.20
N GLY A 344 4.52 17.77 0.97
CA GLY A 344 5.47 17.29 -0.03
C GLY A 344 5.73 15.78 0.03
N ILE A 345 6.08 15.20 -1.13
CA ILE A 345 6.44 13.79 -1.29
C ILE A 345 7.74 13.76 -2.10
N ARG A 346 8.79 13.15 -1.57
CA ARG A 346 10.10 13.19 -2.24
C ARG A 346 11.02 12.02 -1.91
N ASN A 347 12.01 11.81 -2.77
CA ASN A 347 13.02 10.75 -2.63
C ASN A 347 12.33 9.37 -2.50
N VAL A 348 11.74 8.93 -3.59
CA VAL A 348 11.06 7.62 -3.67
C VAL A 348 11.79 6.78 -4.71
N LEU A 349 12.30 5.64 -4.32
CA LEU A 349 12.84 4.64 -5.22
C LEU A 349 11.97 3.39 -5.20
N ALA A 350 11.42 3.03 -6.36
CA ALA A 350 10.59 1.85 -6.49
C ALA A 350 11.07 0.95 -7.63
N HIS A 351 11.28 -0.35 -7.36
CA HIS A 351 11.84 -1.25 -8.37
C HIS A 351 11.40 -2.71 -8.20
N ASP A 352 11.54 -3.49 -9.27
CA ASP A 352 11.17 -4.91 -9.30
C ASP A 352 9.70 -5.14 -8.94
N LEU A 353 8.81 -4.44 -9.65
CA LEU A 353 7.39 -4.37 -9.33
C LEU A 353 6.53 -5.06 -10.37
N LYS A 354 5.36 -5.56 -9.93
CA LYS A 354 4.36 -6.17 -10.81
C LYS A 354 2.98 -5.56 -10.58
N ALA A 355 2.29 -5.23 -11.67
CA ALA A 355 0.95 -4.61 -11.63
C ALA A 355 -0.02 -5.37 -12.53
N PHE A 356 -1.00 -6.06 -11.94
CA PHE A 356 -1.96 -6.90 -12.66
C PHE A 356 -3.40 -6.43 -12.39
N GLY A 357 -4.03 -5.75 -13.37
CA GLY A 357 -5.43 -5.34 -13.26
C GLY A 357 -5.69 -4.09 -12.44
N THR A 358 -4.67 -3.38 -11.98
CA THR A 358 -4.80 -2.09 -11.29
C THR A 358 -5.08 -0.94 -12.28
N SER A 359 -5.57 0.19 -11.78
CA SER A 359 -5.86 1.33 -12.65
C SER A 359 -4.59 1.96 -13.23
N ASN A 360 -3.57 2.21 -12.44
CA ASN A 360 -2.34 2.85 -12.90
C ASN A 360 -1.09 2.13 -12.36
N VAL A 361 0.01 2.17 -13.12
CA VAL A 361 1.32 1.79 -12.58
C VAL A 361 1.83 2.93 -11.69
N LEU A 362 1.92 4.15 -12.22
CA LEU A 362 2.23 5.35 -11.46
C LEU A 362 1.10 6.37 -11.59
N GLN A 363 0.64 6.91 -10.46
CA GLN A 363 -0.32 8.01 -10.41
C GLN A 363 0.20 9.14 -9.53
N LEU A 364 0.37 10.33 -10.10
CA LEU A 364 0.57 11.57 -9.36
C LEU A 364 -0.71 12.36 -9.40
N LYS A 365 -1.28 12.67 -8.25
CA LYS A 365 -2.56 13.41 -8.16
C LYS A 365 -2.53 14.41 -7.02
N SER A 366 -3.14 15.58 -7.22
CA SER A 366 -3.27 16.63 -6.22
C SER A 366 -4.49 17.50 -6.48
N ALA A 367 -4.62 18.64 -5.84
CA ALA A 367 -5.58 19.69 -6.12
C ALA A 367 -4.96 21.07 -5.91
N MET A 368 -5.56 22.10 -6.50
CA MET A 368 -5.03 23.49 -6.47
C MET A 368 -5.11 24.16 -5.09
N THR A 369 -5.51 23.42 -4.06
CA THR A 369 -5.55 23.84 -2.66
C THR A 369 -4.61 23.02 -1.76
N ARG A 370 -3.98 21.96 -2.33
CA ARG A 370 -3.10 21.06 -1.57
C ARG A 370 -1.73 21.65 -1.33
N GLY A 371 -1.16 22.33 -2.32
CA GLY A 371 0.25 22.72 -2.29
C GLY A 371 1.20 21.53 -2.27
N GLY A 372 2.41 21.77 -1.78
CA GLY A 372 3.47 20.76 -1.69
C GLY A 372 4.15 20.48 -3.02
N VAL A 373 5.23 19.72 -2.95
CA VAL A 373 6.02 19.30 -4.11
C VAL A 373 6.07 17.78 -4.15
N ILE A 374 5.76 17.18 -5.31
CA ILE A 374 6.09 15.78 -5.60
C ILE A 374 7.36 15.80 -6.43
N GLU A 375 8.47 15.28 -5.90
CA GLU A 375 9.76 15.33 -6.58
C GLU A 375 10.67 14.14 -6.29
N ASN A 376 11.62 13.89 -7.21
CA ASN A 376 12.57 12.79 -7.10
C ASN A 376 11.87 11.44 -6.90
N ILE A 377 10.98 11.11 -7.84
CA ILE A 377 10.25 9.85 -7.85
C ILE A 377 10.85 8.96 -8.95
N ASP A 378 11.52 7.92 -8.53
CA ASP A 378 12.33 7.05 -9.39
C ASP A 378 11.71 5.65 -9.40
N ILE A 379 11.16 5.23 -10.55
CA ILE A 379 10.52 3.92 -10.71
C ILE A 379 11.16 3.17 -11.86
N THR A 380 11.58 1.94 -11.62
CA THR A 380 12.25 1.12 -12.63
C THR A 380 11.94 -0.36 -12.52
N ARG A 381 12.12 -1.12 -13.60
CA ARG A 381 11.89 -2.57 -13.69
C ARG A 381 10.49 -2.99 -13.25
N VAL A 382 9.50 -2.58 -14.07
CA VAL A 382 8.08 -2.86 -13.82
C VAL A 382 7.51 -3.77 -14.90
N GLU A 383 6.83 -4.83 -14.48
CA GLU A 383 5.96 -5.63 -15.33
C GLU A 383 4.50 -5.27 -15.07
N ALA A 384 3.75 -4.93 -16.14
CA ALA A 384 2.34 -4.55 -16.02
C ALA A 384 1.45 -5.29 -17.02
N LYS A 385 0.27 -5.72 -16.57
CA LYS A 385 -0.71 -6.38 -17.44
C LYS A 385 -2.14 -6.04 -17.04
N ASN A 386 -2.99 -5.82 -18.05
CA ASN A 386 -4.41 -5.51 -17.85
C ASN A 386 -4.62 -4.23 -17.02
N VAL A 387 -3.74 -3.24 -17.15
CA VAL A 387 -3.84 -1.96 -16.41
C VAL A 387 -4.59 -0.93 -17.25
N ARG A 388 -5.26 0.00 -16.58
CA ARG A 388 -5.90 1.10 -17.30
C ARG A 388 -4.85 2.05 -17.90
N ARG A 389 -3.78 2.36 -17.14
CA ARG A 389 -2.76 3.34 -17.57
C ARG A 389 -1.39 3.01 -16.98
N ILE A 390 -0.33 3.28 -17.73
CA ILE A 390 1.02 3.17 -17.19
C ILE A 390 1.32 4.37 -16.29
N PHE A 391 1.14 5.59 -16.79
CA PHE A 391 1.45 6.78 -16.02
C PHE A 391 0.37 7.86 -16.15
N GLY A 392 -0.14 8.31 -15.01
CA GLY A 392 -1.06 9.44 -14.90
C GLY A 392 -0.49 10.54 -14.00
N ALA A 393 -0.56 11.80 -14.43
CA ALA A 393 -0.21 12.97 -13.64
C ALA A 393 -1.26 14.07 -13.82
N ASP A 394 -1.92 14.45 -12.73
CA ASP A 394 -2.99 15.45 -12.72
C ASP A 394 -2.95 16.27 -11.41
N PRO A 395 -2.43 17.50 -11.43
CA PRO A 395 -2.39 18.38 -10.26
C PRO A 395 -3.76 18.99 -9.90
N ASN A 396 -4.83 18.72 -10.67
CA ASN A 396 -6.20 19.17 -10.40
C ASN A 396 -7.19 18.00 -10.44
N TRP A 397 -6.84 16.93 -9.75
CA TRP A 397 -7.57 15.66 -9.78
C TRP A 397 -8.90 15.72 -9.03
N ASN A 398 -9.94 15.14 -9.64
CA ASN A 398 -11.27 14.89 -9.06
C ASN A 398 -11.87 16.08 -8.27
N PRO A 399 -12.27 17.17 -8.95
CA PRO A 399 -12.73 18.38 -8.26
C PRO A 399 -13.88 18.17 -7.26
N LYS A 400 -14.78 17.21 -7.50
CA LYS A 400 -15.91 16.91 -6.59
C LYS A 400 -15.48 16.37 -5.23
N TYR A 401 -14.34 15.66 -5.18
CA TYR A 401 -13.73 15.18 -3.95
C TYR A 401 -12.76 16.20 -3.37
N SER A 402 -11.99 16.82 -4.23
CA SER A 402 -10.84 17.63 -3.82
C SER A 402 -11.21 18.97 -3.23
N TYR A 403 -12.28 19.61 -3.70
CA TYR A 403 -12.68 20.95 -3.25
C TYR A 403 -13.85 20.90 -2.29
N SER A 404 -13.64 21.51 -1.12
CA SER A 404 -14.67 21.68 -0.10
C SER A 404 -15.57 22.86 -0.46
N THR A 405 -16.85 22.59 -0.68
CA THR A 405 -17.84 23.61 -1.03
C THR A 405 -19.07 23.46 -0.15
N LEU A 406 -19.48 24.54 0.49
CA LEU A 406 -20.66 24.54 1.36
C LEU A 406 -21.92 24.92 0.56
N PRO A 407 -22.89 24.00 0.40
CA PRO A 407 -24.15 24.31 -0.23
C PRO A 407 -24.94 25.40 0.53
N GLU A 408 -25.75 26.20 -0.19
CA GLU A 408 -26.49 27.34 0.37
C GLU A 408 -27.33 27.01 1.61
N ASN A 409 -27.96 25.83 1.62
CA ASN A 409 -28.79 25.38 2.73
C ASN A 409 -28.02 25.05 4.02
N TYR A 410 -26.69 25.09 3.99
CA TYR A 410 -25.81 24.94 5.17
C TYR A 410 -25.23 26.27 5.66
N LYS A 411 -25.37 27.35 4.89
CA LYS A 411 -24.90 28.67 5.31
C LYS A 411 -25.59 29.13 6.59
N GLY A 412 -24.81 29.63 7.56
CA GLY A 412 -25.31 30.11 8.85
C GLY A 412 -25.71 28.99 9.83
N LYS A 413 -25.55 27.71 9.50
CA LYS A 413 -25.71 26.61 10.46
C LYS A 413 -24.42 26.36 11.20
N GLU A 414 -24.55 25.82 12.41
CA GLU A 414 -23.39 25.28 13.12
C GLU A 414 -22.87 24.04 12.38
N LEU A 415 -21.55 24.02 12.13
CA LEU A 415 -20.89 22.97 11.38
C LEU A 415 -19.98 22.16 12.33
N PRO A 416 -19.84 20.85 12.09
CA PRO A 416 -18.86 20.02 12.78
C PRO A 416 -17.44 20.58 12.64
N GLU A 417 -16.57 20.36 13.61
CA GLU A 417 -15.22 20.92 13.61
C GLU A 417 -14.40 20.51 12.38
N HIS A 418 -14.44 19.25 12.01
CA HIS A 418 -13.72 18.77 10.81
C HIS A 418 -14.26 19.35 9.50
N TRP A 419 -15.55 19.77 9.43
CA TRP A 419 -16.06 20.53 8.30
C TRP A 419 -15.41 21.92 8.24
N LYS A 420 -15.26 22.60 9.37
CA LYS A 420 -14.61 23.90 9.44
C LYS A 420 -13.14 23.81 9.02
N VAL A 421 -12.43 22.76 9.46
CA VAL A 421 -11.06 22.47 9.03
C VAL A 421 -10.99 22.34 7.51
N MET A 422 -11.88 21.53 6.92
CA MET A 422 -11.93 21.28 5.47
C MET A 422 -12.33 22.52 4.65
N LEU A 423 -13.09 23.44 5.22
CA LEU A 423 -13.52 24.69 4.59
C LEU A 423 -12.55 25.84 4.80
N THR A 424 -11.49 25.65 5.60
CA THR A 424 -10.48 26.69 5.85
C THR A 424 -9.71 26.98 4.56
N PRO A 425 -9.72 28.23 4.07
CA PRO A 425 -9.03 28.57 2.83
C PRO A 425 -7.51 28.57 2.99
N VAL A 426 -6.82 28.22 1.91
CA VAL A 426 -5.36 28.40 1.80
C VAL A 426 -5.08 29.86 1.44
N ILE A 427 -4.30 30.56 2.27
CA ILE A 427 -3.98 31.97 2.09
C ILE A 427 -2.46 32.19 2.21
N PRO A 428 -1.80 32.84 1.23
CA PRO A 428 -2.36 33.20 -0.08
C PRO A 428 -2.65 31.93 -0.92
N SER A 429 -3.51 32.04 -1.93
CA SER A 429 -3.99 30.90 -2.75
C SER A 429 -2.85 30.14 -3.45
N GLU A 430 -1.78 30.84 -3.80
CA GLU A 430 -0.61 30.29 -4.49
C GLU A 430 0.12 29.21 -3.66
N LYS A 431 0.02 29.27 -2.33
CA LYS A 431 0.53 28.19 -1.45
C LYS A 431 -0.19 26.85 -1.65
N GLY A 432 -1.38 26.90 -2.24
CA GLY A 432 -2.16 25.72 -2.57
C GLY A 432 -1.75 25.07 -3.90
N PHE A 433 -0.92 25.70 -4.71
CA PHE A 433 -0.54 25.15 -6.02
C PHE A 433 0.47 24.01 -5.86
N PRO A 434 0.14 22.78 -6.29
CA PRO A 434 1.06 21.66 -6.21
C PRO A 434 2.07 21.69 -7.37
N HIS A 435 3.30 21.27 -7.11
CA HIS A 435 4.36 21.17 -8.10
C HIS A 435 4.82 19.72 -8.24
N PHE A 436 4.92 19.22 -9.48
CA PHE A 436 5.45 17.90 -9.78
C PHE A 436 6.70 18.05 -10.63
N ARG A 437 7.83 17.52 -10.18
CA ARG A 437 9.10 17.62 -10.89
C ARG A 437 10.06 16.47 -10.59
N ASN A 438 11.01 16.26 -11.49
CA ASN A 438 12.05 15.22 -11.36
C ASN A 438 11.43 13.83 -11.20
N ILE A 439 10.67 13.40 -12.20
CA ILE A 439 9.96 12.12 -12.19
C ILE A 439 10.59 11.20 -13.22
N TYR A 440 11.01 10.03 -12.80
CA TYR A 440 11.73 9.06 -13.63
C TYR A 440 10.95 7.74 -13.67
N LEU A 441 10.66 7.26 -14.88
CA LEU A 441 10.02 5.97 -15.09
C LEU A 441 10.78 5.21 -16.18
N SER A 442 11.38 4.08 -15.83
CA SER A 442 12.20 3.34 -16.79
C SER A 442 11.98 1.82 -16.73
N GLN A 443 12.46 1.12 -17.78
CA GLN A 443 12.46 -0.34 -17.85
C GLN A 443 11.06 -0.95 -17.56
N VAL A 444 10.04 -0.48 -18.28
CA VAL A 444 8.65 -0.95 -18.11
C VAL A 444 8.26 -1.86 -19.26
N LYS A 445 7.70 -3.03 -18.96
CA LYS A 445 7.04 -3.91 -19.92
C LYS A 445 5.56 -4.01 -19.59
N ALA A 446 4.70 -3.62 -20.55
CA ALA A 446 3.27 -3.56 -20.29
C ALA A 446 2.44 -4.12 -21.44
N THR A 447 1.45 -4.96 -21.13
CA THR A 447 0.53 -5.55 -22.10
C THR A 447 -0.92 -5.35 -21.71
N ASN A 448 -1.80 -5.27 -22.71
CA ASN A 448 -3.22 -5.01 -22.54
C ASN A 448 -3.51 -3.78 -21.68
N VAL A 449 -2.92 -2.66 -22.06
CA VAL A 449 -3.09 -1.35 -21.42
C VAL A 449 -4.22 -0.59 -22.13
N GLN A 450 -5.12 0.08 -21.40
CA GLN A 450 -6.17 0.86 -22.05
C GLN A 450 -5.62 2.18 -22.62
N GLU A 451 -4.77 2.88 -21.86
CA GLU A 451 -4.15 4.14 -22.26
C GLU A 451 -2.69 4.16 -21.79
N PHE A 452 -1.76 4.46 -22.70
CA PHE A 452 -0.33 4.45 -22.37
C PHE A 452 -0.05 5.46 -21.24
N ILE A 453 -0.27 6.77 -21.49
CA ILE A 453 -0.05 7.83 -20.51
C ILE A 453 -1.13 8.91 -20.57
N SER A 454 -1.31 9.65 -19.43
CA SER A 454 -2.12 10.86 -19.38
C SER A 454 -1.48 11.84 -18.40
N ILE A 455 -0.69 12.74 -18.95
CA ILE A 455 0.17 13.66 -18.20
C ILE A 455 -0.25 15.08 -18.56
N SER A 456 -0.77 15.84 -17.58
CA SER A 456 -1.31 17.17 -17.80
C SER A 456 -0.97 18.10 -16.64
N GLY A 457 -0.13 19.10 -16.89
CA GLY A 457 -0.09 20.31 -16.08
C GLY A 457 -1.40 21.09 -16.20
N THR A 458 -1.57 22.16 -15.43
CA THR A 458 -2.80 22.97 -15.40
C THR A 458 -2.77 24.18 -16.31
N SER A 459 -1.61 24.80 -16.49
CA SER A 459 -1.44 26.02 -17.29
C SER A 459 0.04 26.26 -17.59
N ASP A 460 0.33 27.32 -18.35
CA ASP A 460 1.71 27.77 -18.64
C ASP A 460 2.51 28.11 -17.38
N SER A 461 1.86 28.64 -16.36
CA SER A 461 2.51 28.99 -15.09
C SER A 461 2.67 27.82 -14.12
N LEU A 462 1.98 26.71 -14.37
CA LEU A 462 1.99 25.49 -13.52
C LEU A 462 2.22 24.26 -14.38
N ARG A 463 3.38 24.21 -15.00
CA ARG A 463 3.85 23.08 -15.83
C ARG A 463 4.36 21.95 -14.93
N LEU A 464 4.28 20.74 -15.45
CA LEU A 464 5.01 19.59 -14.89
C LEU A 464 6.44 19.63 -15.44
N GLU A 465 7.45 19.46 -14.58
CA GLU A 465 8.83 19.73 -14.94
C GLU A 465 9.75 18.52 -14.77
N ASN A 466 10.68 18.33 -15.72
CA ASN A 466 11.71 17.29 -15.64
C ASN A 466 11.12 15.88 -15.51
N PHE A 467 10.35 15.45 -16.50
CA PHE A 467 9.81 14.09 -16.58
C PHE A 467 10.63 13.27 -17.56
N TYR A 468 11.09 12.11 -17.14
CA TYR A 468 11.96 11.24 -17.91
C TYR A 468 11.38 9.83 -18.01
N LEU A 469 11.03 9.40 -19.22
CA LEU A 469 10.55 8.07 -19.55
C LEU A 469 11.61 7.38 -20.43
N HIS A 470 12.07 6.20 -20.04
CA HIS A 470 13.12 5.50 -20.77
C HIS A 470 12.90 3.98 -20.82
N ALA A 471 13.24 3.35 -21.95
CA ALA A 471 13.19 1.90 -22.14
C ALA A 471 11.82 1.30 -21.77
N ILE A 472 10.74 1.81 -22.39
CA ILE A 472 9.37 1.33 -22.13
C ILE A 472 8.85 0.58 -23.36
N GLU A 473 8.44 -0.67 -23.16
CA GLU A 473 7.73 -1.48 -24.15
C GLU A 473 6.27 -1.65 -23.74
N ALA A 474 5.33 -1.12 -24.52
CA ALA A 474 3.91 -1.16 -24.16
C ALA A 474 3.00 -1.54 -25.33
N GLN A 475 1.98 -2.34 -25.03
CA GLN A 475 0.83 -2.57 -25.91
C GLN A 475 -0.39 -1.92 -25.31
N ALA A 476 -0.92 -0.88 -25.96
CA ALA A 476 -2.04 -0.08 -25.45
C ALA A 476 -3.15 0.11 -26.49
N GLN A 477 -4.36 0.44 -26.03
CA GLN A 477 -5.47 0.79 -26.92
C GLN A 477 -5.40 2.24 -27.38
N LYS A 478 -4.83 3.14 -26.55
CA LYS A 478 -4.65 4.55 -26.81
C LYS A 478 -3.25 4.99 -26.38
N ALA A 479 -2.64 5.91 -27.14
CA ALA A 479 -1.37 6.52 -26.77
C ALA A 479 -1.52 7.54 -25.61
N GLY A 480 -2.61 8.29 -25.58
CA GLY A 480 -2.91 9.25 -24.51
C GLY A 480 -2.43 10.67 -24.79
N MET A 481 -2.03 11.41 -23.72
CA MET A 481 -1.68 12.83 -23.84
C MET A 481 -0.50 13.25 -22.97
N ILE A 482 0.21 14.28 -23.43
CA ILE A 482 1.23 15.05 -22.70
C ILE A 482 0.96 16.53 -22.98
N ARG A 483 0.67 17.30 -21.95
CA ARG A 483 0.44 18.73 -22.11
C ARG A 483 0.87 19.56 -20.89
N PHE A 484 1.19 20.82 -21.14
CA PHE A 484 1.70 21.76 -20.12
C PHE A 484 2.88 21.17 -19.33
N THR A 485 3.89 20.70 -20.07
CA THR A 485 5.13 20.19 -19.49
C THR A 485 6.33 21.03 -19.88
N ARG A 486 7.39 21.00 -19.09
CA ARG A 486 8.70 21.55 -19.41
C ARG A 486 9.77 20.49 -19.18
N ASN A 487 10.69 20.35 -20.13
CA ASN A 487 11.75 19.35 -20.11
C ASN A 487 11.20 17.91 -19.93
N PHE A 488 10.25 17.54 -20.80
CA PHE A 488 9.72 16.17 -20.86
C PHE A 488 10.57 15.35 -21.86
N ASN A 489 11.18 14.28 -21.39
CA ASN A 489 12.00 13.40 -22.20
C ASN A 489 11.42 12.00 -22.24
N ALA A 490 11.18 11.47 -23.43
CA ALA A 490 10.75 10.10 -23.67
C ALA A 490 11.67 9.47 -24.73
N THR A 491 12.47 8.50 -24.32
CA THR A 491 13.48 7.86 -25.18
C THR A 491 13.37 6.33 -25.07
N GLU A 492 13.67 5.62 -26.16
CA GLU A 492 13.56 4.16 -26.26
C GLU A 492 12.14 3.64 -25.90
N ILE A 493 11.12 4.38 -26.34
CA ILE A 493 9.74 3.99 -26.14
C ILE A 493 9.25 3.19 -27.34
N LYS A 494 8.89 1.92 -27.15
CA LYS A 494 8.24 1.07 -28.15
C LYS A 494 6.77 0.92 -27.79
N LEU A 495 5.89 1.51 -28.60
CA LEU A 495 4.46 1.55 -28.35
C LEU A 495 3.66 0.90 -29.48
N ALA A 496 2.96 -0.18 -29.14
CA ALA A 496 1.99 -0.80 -30.03
C ALA A 496 0.59 -0.25 -29.70
N VAL A 497 0.00 0.50 -30.64
CA VAL A 497 -1.37 1.02 -30.58
C VAL A 497 -2.05 0.87 -31.93
N PRO A 498 -3.40 0.73 -31.98
CA PRO A 498 -4.14 0.62 -33.25
C PRO A 498 -3.95 1.85 -34.15
N GLU A 499 -3.87 3.04 -33.55
CA GLU A 499 -3.72 4.32 -34.25
C GLU A 499 -2.43 5.04 -33.76
N PRO A 500 -1.31 4.90 -34.47
CA PRO A 500 0.00 5.41 -34.03
C PRO A 500 0.09 6.92 -33.77
N ARG A 501 -0.77 7.72 -34.39
CA ARG A 501 -0.77 9.19 -34.24
C ARG A 501 -1.76 9.69 -33.18
N SER A 502 -2.23 8.83 -32.30
CA SER A 502 -3.25 9.20 -31.30
C SER A 502 -2.68 9.89 -30.05
N MET A 503 -1.35 10.11 -29.96
CA MET A 503 -0.76 10.89 -28.85
C MET A 503 -1.05 12.36 -29.03
N LEU A 504 -1.76 12.96 -28.06
CA LEU A 504 -1.99 14.40 -28.02
C LEU A 504 -0.78 15.10 -27.35
N LEU A 505 -0.15 16.02 -28.05
CA LEU A 505 0.96 16.83 -27.56
C LEU A 505 0.59 18.30 -27.63
N GLU A 506 0.42 18.96 -26.48
CA GLU A 506 0.04 20.38 -26.40
C GLU A 506 0.87 21.12 -25.38
N GLU A 507 1.28 22.34 -25.72
CA GLU A 507 1.94 23.27 -24.79
C GLU A 507 3.14 22.66 -24.02
N ASN A 508 4.01 21.91 -24.74
CA ASN A 508 5.18 21.27 -24.15
C ASN A 508 6.44 22.03 -24.53
N GLU A 509 7.19 22.52 -23.53
CA GLU A 509 8.43 23.28 -23.72
C GLU A 509 9.66 22.38 -23.51
N GLN A 510 10.73 22.64 -24.31
CA GLN A 510 12.02 21.96 -24.16
C GLN A 510 11.91 20.43 -24.08
N SER A 511 10.97 19.84 -24.81
CA SER A 511 10.66 18.42 -24.70
C SER A 511 11.28 17.61 -25.84
N ASN A 512 11.74 16.40 -25.54
CA ASN A 512 12.29 15.44 -26.49
C ASN A 512 11.51 14.14 -26.41
N ILE A 513 10.49 13.99 -27.25
CA ILE A 513 9.57 12.86 -27.21
C ILE A 513 9.81 12.00 -28.45
N ARG A 514 10.43 10.83 -28.27
CA ARG A 514 10.73 9.85 -29.32
C ARG A 514 10.01 8.54 -29.01
N ILE A 515 8.98 8.23 -29.80
CA ILE A 515 8.19 7.01 -29.68
C ILE A 515 8.29 6.23 -30.98
N GLU A 516 8.78 5.01 -30.90
CA GLU A 516 8.72 4.03 -31.97
C GLU A 516 7.36 3.32 -31.92
N TYR A 517 6.52 3.56 -32.94
CA TYR A 517 5.27 2.86 -33.07
C TYR A 517 5.47 1.53 -33.80
N VAL A 518 5.23 0.43 -33.08
CA VAL A 518 5.32 -0.93 -33.62
C VAL A 518 3.93 -1.44 -34.03
N LYS A 519 3.88 -2.30 -35.04
CA LYS A 519 2.59 -2.91 -35.45
C LYS A 519 2.07 -3.84 -34.36
N THR A 520 0.80 -3.71 -34.02
CA THR A 520 0.11 -4.72 -33.19
C THR A 520 0.06 -6.02 -33.99
N VAL A 521 0.69 -7.09 -33.48
CA VAL A 521 0.48 -8.44 -34.00
C VAL A 521 -0.95 -8.81 -33.57
N SER A 522 -1.90 -8.74 -34.52
CA SER A 522 -3.27 -9.21 -34.28
C SER A 522 -3.21 -10.72 -34.04
N ASN A 523 -3.58 -11.16 -32.83
CA ASN A 523 -3.86 -12.57 -32.52
C ASN A 523 -5.17 -13.05 -33.21
N GLN A 524 -5.37 -12.72 -34.50
CA GLN A 524 -6.45 -13.25 -35.32
C GLN A 524 -5.86 -14.24 -36.34
N ASN A 525 -5.27 -15.31 -35.89
CA ASN A 525 -5.00 -16.49 -36.73
C ASN A 525 -4.74 -17.74 -35.88
N ILE A 526 -5.58 -18.08 -34.92
CA ILE A 526 -5.65 -19.41 -34.36
C ILE A 526 -7.13 -19.78 -34.08
N VAL A 527 -7.97 -19.74 -35.09
CA VAL A 527 -9.22 -20.53 -35.15
C VAL A 527 -9.65 -20.59 -36.62
N GLU A 528 -8.95 -21.39 -37.40
CA GLU A 528 -9.48 -21.98 -38.66
C GLU A 528 -8.47 -23.06 -39.11
N ASN A 529 -8.56 -24.22 -38.52
CA ASN A 529 -8.15 -25.49 -39.12
C ASN A 529 -8.43 -26.66 -38.15
N GLN A 530 -9.71 -26.90 -37.86
CA GLN A 530 -10.22 -28.21 -37.50
C GLN A 530 -11.68 -28.32 -37.91
N ALA A 531 -11.90 -28.45 -39.20
CA ALA A 531 -13.09 -29.05 -39.76
C ALA A 531 -12.73 -29.52 -41.18
N ASN A 532 -12.21 -30.74 -41.28
CA ASN A 532 -12.50 -31.72 -42.37
C ASN A 532 -12.02 -33.10 -41.94
#